data_5194eb5d4a9f666d8659d840517e8a9a
#
_entry.id   5194eb5d4a9f666d8659d840517e8a9a
#
_cell.length_a   1.000
_cell.length_b   1.000
_cell.length_c   1.000
_cell.angle_alpha   90.00
_cell.angle_beta   90.00
_cell.angle_gamma   90.00
#
_symmetry.space_group_name_H-M   'P 1'
#
loop_
_entity.id
_entity.type
_entity.pdbx_description
1 polymer ?
#
loop_
_entity_poly.entity_id
_entity_poly.type
_entity_poly.pdbx_seq_one_letter_code
_entity_poly.pdbx_strand_id
1 'polypeptide(L)'
;MSPQELVALPCLDGEDFKVFGALIQHFCFIDLNLRRALEVFAIAKMLPKSTPKRYQDLPDSKLTEPLIEIVKGMDVKVEDIPMALTCLEGISKARRNRNLVGHFAGKHFPNEDVYVFASKSDQDARKVLGRSLPAHHVHRAVVGRSEFFEMTKSVEQTQLWLAKKIPEWEQRYLN
;
A
#
# COMPACT_ATOMS: atom_id res chain seq x y z
N MET A 1 7.73 15.00 -22.39
CA MET A 1 8.30 13.70 -22.83
C MET A 1 7.28 13.03 -23.75
N SER A 2 7.64 12.76 -24.98
CA SER A 2 6.85 12.01 -25.95
C SER A 2 6.88 10.50 -25.65
N PRO A 3 6.01 9.66 -26.28
CA PRO A 3 6.12 8.23 -26.17
C PRO A 3 7.46 7.66 -26.62
N GLN A 4 8.08 8.26 -27.66
CA GLN A 4 9.40 7.85 -28.16
C GLN A 4 10.50 8.14 -27.13
N GLU A 5 10.50 9.32 -26.51
CA GLU A 5 11.45 9.65 -25.41
C GLU A 5 11.28 8.71 -24.23
N LEU A 6 10.06 8.32 -23.87
CA LEU A 6 9.82 7.36 -22.78
C LEU A 6 10.40 5.97 -23.10
N VAL A 7 10.25 5.49 -24.34
CA VAL A 7 10.83 4.19 -24.77
C VAL A 7 12.35 4.22 -24.74
N ALA A 8 12.96 5.37 -25.06
CA ALA A 8 14.40 5.56 -25.09
C ALA A 8 15.03 5.64 -23.69
N LEU A 9 14.24 5.82 -22.60
CA LEU A 9 14.78 5.80 -21.25
C LEU A 9 15.38 4.42 -20.91
N PRO A 10 16.44 4.40 -20.07
CA PRO A 10 17.01 3.17 -19.57
C PRO A 10 15.96 2.24 -18.93
N CYS A 11 16.15 0.95 -19.08
CA CYS A 11 15.38 -0.03 -18.33
C CYS A 11 15.78 -0.01 -16.86
N LEU A 12 14.90 -0.51 -16.02
CA LEU A 12 15.20 -0.79 -14.61
C LEU A 12 16.35 -1.79 -14.53
N ASP A 13 17.23 -1.63 -13.55
CA ASP A 13 18.31 -2.55 -13.26
C ASP A 13 17.93 -3.63 -12.24
N GLY A 14 18.87 -4.50 -11.88
CA GLY A 14 18.63 -5.57 -10.93
C GLY A 14 18.31 -5.10 -9.51
N GLU A 15 18.87 -3.96 -9.08
CA GLU A 15 18.57 -3.37 -7.77
C GLU A 15 17.18 -2.76 -7.74
N ASP A 16 16.76 -2.11 -8.81
CA ASP A 16 15.41 -1.58 -8.96
C ASP A 16 14.37 -2.71 -8.86
N PHE A 17 14.60 -3.82 -9.57
CA PHE A 17 13.71 -5.00 -9.50
C PHE A 17 13.68 -5.65 -8.11
N LYS A 18 14.79 -5.66 -7.37
CA LYS A 18 14.79 -6.14 -5.97
C LYS A 18 13.90 -5.28 -5.09
N VAL A 19 14.01 -3.97 -5.19
CA VAL A 19 13.21 -3.03 -4.39
C VAL A 19 11.73 -3.11 -4.75
N PHE A 20 11.41 -3.19 -6.03
CA PHE A 20 10.02 -3.35 -6.48
C PHE A 20 9.44 -4.70 -6.03
N GLY A 21 10.21 -5.77 -6.15
CA GLY A 21 9.85 -7.09 -5.66
C GLY A 21 9.61 -7.11 -4.14
N ALA A 22 10.51 -6.50 -3.38
CA ALA A 22 10.38 -6.37 -1.93
C ALA A 22 9.10 -5.60 -1.54
N LEU A 23 8.83 -4.47 -2.19
CA LEU A 23 7.60 -3.69 -1.95
C LEU A 23 6.34 -4.53 -2.19
N ILE A 24 6.26 -5.25 -3.31
CA ILE A 24 5.12 -6.12 -3.60
C ILE A 24 4.98 -7.21 -2.54
N GLN A 25 6.09 -7.88 -2.18
CA GLN A 25 6.10 -8.95 -1.18
C GLN A 25 5.64 -8.46 0.21
N HIS A 26 6.14 -7.29 0.65
CA HIS A 26 5.69 -6.70 1.92
C HIS A 26 4.19 -6.40 1.90
N PHE A 27 3.66 -5.89 0.79
CA PHE A 27 2.22 -5.66 0.66
C PHE A 27 1.39 -6.95 0.67
N CYS A 28 1.88 -8.05 0.11
CA CYS A 28 1.20 -9.34 0.22
C CYS A 28 1.05 -9.78 1.70
N PHE A 29 2.11 -9.62 2.50
CA PHE A 29 2.05 -9.93 3.94
C PHE A 29 1.20 -8.92 4.72
N ILE A 30 1.26 -7.64 4.38
CA ILE A 30 0.41 -6.60 4.98
C ILE A 30 -1.07 -6.96 4.75
N ASP A 31 -1.46 -7.23 3.52
CA ASP A 31 -2.86 -7.53 3.17
C ASP A 31 -3.36 -8.81 3.87
N LEU A 32 -2.50 -9.84 3.95
CA LEU A 32 -2.78 -11.04 4.73
C LEU A 32 -3.01 -10.72 6.22
N ASN A 33 -2.12 -9.94 6.82
CA ASN A 33 -2.20 -9.57 8.23
C ASN A 33 -3.40 -8.66 8.53
N LEU A 34 -3.73 -7.71 7.65
CA LEU A 34 -4.92 -6.88 7.81
C LEU A 34 -6.21 -7.73 7.78
N ARG A 35 -6.28 -8.75 6.92
CA ARG A 35 -7.43 -9.69 6.90
C ARG A 35 -7.52 -10.51 8.17
N ARG A 36 -6.39 -11.02 8.71
CA ARG A 36 -6.35 -11.69 10.02
C ARG A 36 -6.81 -10.77 11.14
N ALA A 37 -6.36 -9.51 11.17
CA ALA A 37 -6.82 -8.53 12.16
C ALA A 37 -8.33 -8.33 12.10
N LEU A 38 -8.90 -8.16 10.90
CA LEU A 38 -10.35 -8.03 10.75
C LEU A 38 -11.10 -9.27 11.24
N GLU A 39 -10.56 -10.46 11.03
CA GLU A 39 -11.14 -11.72 11.54
C GLU A 39 -11.14 -11.74 13.07
N VAL A 40 -10.03 -11.39 13.71
CA VAL A 40 -9.93 -11.26 15.18
C VAL A 40 -11.02 -10.34 15.72
N PHE A 41 -11.14 -9.14 15.15
CA PHE A 41 -12.13 -8.16 15.61
C PHE A 41 -13.58 -8.52 15.23
N ALA A 42 -13.77 -9.29 14.17
CA ALA A 42 -15.10 -9.84 13.83
C ALA A 42 -15.56 -10.85 14.88
N ILE A 43 -14.69 -11.79 15.27
CA ILE A 43 -14.97 -12.80 16.31
C ILE A 43 -15.22 -12.09 17.66
N ALA A 44 -14.42 -11.09 18.00
CA ALA A 44 -14.58 -10.26 19.19
C ALA A 44 -15.81 -9.31 19.15
N LYS A 45 -16.56 -9.29 18.04
CA LYS A 45 -17.73 -8.41 17.82
C LYS A 45 -17.39 -6.90 17.90
N MET A 46 -16.18 -6.53 17.51
CA MET A 46 -15.67 -5.17 17.56
C MET A 46 -15.70 -4.48 16.19
N LEU A 47 -16.17 -5.14 15.14
CA LEU A 47 -16.25 -4.50 13.82
C LEU A 47 -17.20 -3.30 13.84
N PRO A 48 -16.82 -2.16 13.24
CA PRO A 48 -17.69 -1.01 13.08
C PRO A 48 -18.97 -1.37 12.32
N LYS A 49 -20.08 -0.69 12.65
CA LYS A 49 -21.35 -0.85 11.93
C LYS A 49 -21.27 -0.48 10.46
N SER A 50 -20.32 0.38 10.11
CA SER A 50 -19.98 0.79 8.73
C SER A 50 -19.33 -0.34 7.92
N THR A 51 -18.77 -1.38 8.57
CA THR A 51 -18.11 -2.50 7.90
C THR A 51 -19.16 -3.39 7.23
N PRO A 52 -18.97 -3.75 5.94
CA PRO A 52 -19.89 -4.67 5.25
C PRO A 52 -20.01 -6.00 5.99
N LYS A 53 -21.21 -6.62 5.97
CA LYS A 53 -21.42 -7.95 6.58
C LYS A 53 -20.43 -9.01 6.05
N ARG A 54 -20.06 -8.91 4.78
CA ARG A 54 -19.03 -9.75 4.15
C ARG A 54 -17.70 -8.98 4.11
N TYR A 55 -17.12 -8.72 5.29
CA TYR A 55 -15.83 -8.02 5.38
C TYR A 55 -14.69 -8.75 4.65
N GLN A 56 -14.82 -10.07 4.43
CA GLN A 56 -13.89 -10.89 3.67
C GLN A 56 -13.79 -10.44 2.20
N ASP A 57 -14.88 -9.87 1.64
CA ASP A 57 -14.94 -9.39 0.25
C ASP A 57 -14.42 -7.97 0.09
N LEU A 58 -13.95 -7.33 1.17
CA LEU A 58 -13.36 -6.00 1.08
C LEU A 58 -12.14 -6.01 0.15
N PRO A 59 -12.05 -5.05 -0.78
CA PRO A 59 -10.84 -4.91 -1.59
C PRO A 59 -9.67 -4.48 -0.68
N ASP A 60 -8.45 -4.88 -1.04
CA ASP A 60 -7.25 -4.60 -0.25
C ASP A 60 -7.08 -3.11 0.10
N SER A 61 -7.49 -2.22 -0.80
CA SER A 61 -7.46 -0.77 -0.57
C SER A 61 -8.40 -0.27 0.55
N LYS A 62 -9.31 -1.10 1.02
CA LYS A 62 -10.32 -0.77 2.04
C LYS A 62 -10.09 -1.49 3.38
N LEU A 63 -9.09 -2.35 3.49
CA LEU A 63 -8.85 -3.14 4.70
C LEU A 63 -8.43 -2.30 5.91
N THR A 64 -7.78 -1.15 5.69
CA THR A 64 -7.30 -0.28 6.77
C THR A 64 -8.42 0.56 7.41
N GLU A 65 -9.48 0.90 6.66
CA GLU A 65 -10.54 1.80 7.14
C GLU A 65 -11.23 1.28 8.42
N PRO A 66 -11.77 0.05 8.47
CA PRO A 66 -12.38 -0.47 9.69
C PRO A 66 -11.37 -0.65 10.83
N LEU A 67 -10.12 -1.01 10.53
CA LEU A 67 -9.09 -1.15 11.56
C LEU A 67 -8.71 0.17 12.20
N ILE A 68 -8.64 1.26 11.43
CA ILE A 68 -8.43 2.62 11.96
C ILE A 68 -9.57 3.01 12.90
N GLU A 69 -10.82 2.70 12.54
CA GLU A 69 -11.99 3.01 13.39
C GLU A 69 -11.95 2.20 14.71
N ILE A 70 -11.60 0.92 14.65
CA ILE A 70 -11.42 0.06 15.82
C ILE A 70 -10.32 0.62 16.73
N VAL A 71 -9.13 0.89 16.18
CA VAL A 71 -7.98 1.38 16.95
C VAL A 71 -8.29 2.70 17.65
N LYS A 72 -9.02 3.61 17.01
CA LYS A 72 -9.45 4.87 17.64
C LYS A 72 -10.37 4.67 18.85
N GLY A 73 -11.08 3.56 18.91
CA GLY A 73 -11.95 3.20 20.04
C GLY A 73 -11.28 2.37 21.13
N MET A 74 -10.00 2.01 20.99
CA MET A 74 -9.28 1.21 21.98
C MET A 74 -8.85 2.02 23.21
N ASP A 75 -8.61 1.33 24.33
CA ASP A 75 -8.07 1.95 25.54
C ASP A 75 -6.58 2.30 25.33
N VAL A 76 -6.24 3.58 25.50
CA VAL A 76 -4.86 4.10 25.40
C VAL A 76 -3.89 3.46 26.41
N LYS A 77 -4.38 2.87 27.50
CA LYS A 77 -3.55 2.16 28.46
C LYS A 77 -3.10 0.78 27.95
N VAL A 78 -3.75 0.28 26.92
CA VAL A 78 -3.58 -1.09 26.42
C VAL A 78 -2.94 -1.09 25.04
N GLU A 79 -3.09 -0.02 24.28
CA GLU A 79 -2.60 0.08 22.90
C GLU A 79 -1.87 1.42 22.66
N ASP A 80 -0.75 1.36 21.96
CA ASP A 80 -0.11 2.55 21.40
C ASP A 80 -0.90 3.03 20.17
N ILE A 81 -1.99 3.74 20.44
CA ILE A 81 -2.90 4.24 19.41
C ILE A 81 -2.18 5.12 18.37
N PRO A 82 -1.32 6.11 18.75
CA PRO A 82 -0.58 6.90 17.77
C PRO A 82 0.26 6.07 16.81
N MET A 83 1.00 5.07 17.32
CA MET A 83 1.81 4.18 16.49
C MET A 83 0.93 3.34 15.56
N ALA A 84 -0.13 2.73 16.08
CA ALA A 84 -1.05 1.90 15.30
C ALA A 84 -1.70 2.69 14.17
N LEU A 85 -2.16 3.92 14.43
CA LEU A 85 -2.73 4.80 13.42
C LEU A 85 -1.69 5.21 12.37
N THR A 86 -0.47 5.57 12.80
CA THR A 86 0.63 5.90 11.89
C THR A 86 0.93 4.75 10.92
N CYS A 87 1.00 3.52 11.41
CA CYS A 87 1.21 2.33 10.59
C CYS A 87 0.06 2.11 9.59
N LEU A 88 -1.19 2.14 10.06
CA LEU A 88 -2.36 1.89 9.20
C LEU A 88 -2.54 2.98 8.13
N GLU A 89 -2.35 4.25 8.47
CA GLU A 89 -2.41 5.36 7.51
C GLU A 89 -1.24 5.34 6.53
N GLY A 90 -0.04 4.93 6.99
CA GLY A 90 1.14 4.72 6.17
C GLY A 90 0.91 3.69 5.06
N ILE A 91 0.24 2.58 5.37
CA ILE A 91 -0.15 1.56 4.38
C ILE A 91 -0.99 2.18 3.26
N SER A 92 -2.01 2.96 3.61
CA SER A 92 -2.90 3.58 2.62
C SER A 92 -2.16 4.53 1.67
N LYS A 93 -1.21 5.31 2.20
CA LYS A 93 -0.36 6.21 1.40
C LYS A 93 0.60 5.46 0.47
N ALA A 94 1.29 4.44 0.99
CA ALA A 94 2.27 3.66 0.23
C ALA A 94 1.62 2.76 -0.85
N ARG A 95 0.35 2.40 -0.69
CA ARG A 95 -0.39 1.56 -1.64
C ARG A 95 -0.43 2.15 -3.06
N ARG A 96 -0.42 3.49 -3.18
CA ARG A 96 -0.33 4.14 -4.49
C ARG A 96 0.95 3.72 -5.24
N ASN A 97 2.10 3.72 -4.58
CA ASN A 97 3.38 3.35 -5.20
C ASN A 97 3.44 1.85 -5.50
N ARG A 98 2.89 0.99 -4.62
CA ARG A 98 2.70 -0.43 -4.92
C ARG A 98 1.87 -0.64 -6.20
N ASN A 99 0.81 0.14 -6.37
CA ASN A 99 -0.04 0.04 -7.55
C ASN A 99 0.64 0.58 -8.83
N LEU A 100 1.52 1.60 -8.71
CA LEU A 100 2.37 2.02 -9.83
C LEU A 100 3.25 0.86 -10.31
N VAL A 101 3.94 0.17 -9.40
CA VAL A 101 4.78 -0.99 -9.74
C VAL A 101 3.98 -2.14 -10.33
N GLY A 102 2.76 -2.39 -9.84
CA GLY A 102 1.93 -3.51 -10.29
C GLY A 102 1.22 -3.29 -11.65
N HIS A 103 1.01 -2.04 -12.06
CA HIS A 103 0.13 -1.72 -13.20
C HIS A 103 0.77 -0.83 -14.27
N PHE A 104 1.91 -0.23 -14.00
CA PHE A 104 2.57 0.71 -14.90
C PHE A 104 3.93 0.18 -15.36
N ALA A 105 4.29 0.49 -16.60
CA ALA A 105 5.64 0.26 -17.07
C ALA A 105 6.60 1.26 -16.41
N GLY A 106 7.60 0.74 -15.69
CA GLY A 106 8.61 1.55 -15.01
C GLY A 106 9.86 1.75 -15.87
N LYS A 107 10.42 2.95 -15.81
CA LYS A 107 11.71 3.32 -16.41
C LYS A 107 12.51 4.13 -15.40
N HIS A 108 13.84 4.07 -15.51
CA HIS A 108 14.74 4.91 -14.73
C HIS A 108 15.14 6.14 -15.54
N PHE A 109 15.12 7.32 -14.93
CA PHE A 109 15.61 8.57 -15.52
C PHE A 109 16.88 8.98 -14.76
N PRO A 110 18.07 8.56 -15.24
CA PRO A 110 19.29 8.60 -14.45
C PRO A 110 19.77 10.03 -14.10
N ASN A 111 19.49 11.02 -14.96
CA ASN A 111 19.94 12.39 -14.75
C ASN A 111 19.28 13.09 -13.57
N GLU A 112 18.07 12.63 -13.18
CA GLU A 112 17.29 13.20 -12.07
C GLU A 112 17.10 12.19 -10.93
N ASP A 113 17.66 10.98 -11.06
CA ASP A 113 17.51 9.86 -10.13
C ASP A 113 16.05 9.59 -9.75
N VAL A 114 15.20 9.49 -10.76
CA VAL A 114 13.75 9.25 -10.59
C VAL A 114 13.27 8.04 -11.38
N TYR A 115 12.22 7.40 -10.89
CA TYR A 115 11.43 6.46 -11.66
C TYR A 115 10.32 7.18 -12.41
N VAL A 116 10.14 6.81 -13.68
CA VAL A 116 9.01 7.24 -14.49
C VAL A 116 8.11 6.04 -14.72
N PHE A 117 6.92 6.08 -14.19
CA PHE A 117 5.90 5.07 -14.39
C PHE A 117 4.91 5.54 -15.45
N ALA A 118 4.59 4.69 -16.44
CA ALA A 118 3.74 5.04 -17.55
C ALA A 118 2.72 3.95 -17.88
N SER A 119 1.50 4.34 -18.20
CA SER A 119 0.42 3.46 -18.66
C SER A 119 -0.45 4.14 -19.72
N LYS A 120 -1.00 3.35 -20.62
CA LYS A 120 -2.07 3.78 -21.55
C LYS A 120 -3.47 3.44 -21.01
N SER A 121 -3.58 2.76 -19.89
CA SER A 121 -4.84 2.35 -19.29
C SER A 121 -5.47 3.51 -18.51
N ASP A 122 -6.57 4.05 -19.01
CA ASP A 122 -7.38 5.04 -18.30
C ASP A 122 -7.92 4.48 -16.97
N GLN A 123 -8.26 3.19 -16.95
CA GLN A 123 -8.76 2.53 -15.74
C GLN A 123 -7.69 2.54 -14.64
N ASP A 124 -6.44 2.16 -14.95
CA ASP A 124 -5.34 2.17 -14.00
C ASP A 124 -4.98 3.60 -13.58
N ALA A 125 -4.99 4.54 -14.53
CA ALA A 125 -4.73 5.94 -14.21
C ALA A 125 -5.78 6.53 -13.26
N ARG A 126 -7.06 6.24 -13.45
CA ARG A 126 -8.12 6.66 -12.50
C ARG A 126 -7.92 6.04 -11.13
N LYS A 127 -7.62 4.72 -11.07
CA LYS A 127 -7.39 3.99 -9.83
C LYS A 127 -6.17 4.50 -9.05
N VAL A 128 -5.06 4.73 -9.75
CA VAL A 128 -3.75 4.99 -9.12
C VAL A 128 -3.46 6.47 -9.00
N LEU A 129 -3.79 7.25 -10.03
CA LEU A 129 -3.47 8.68 -10.11
C LEU A 129 -4.67 9.59 -9.79
N GLY A 130 -5.86 9.03 -9.67
CA GLY A 130 -7.09 9.79 -9.40
C GLY A 130 -7.50 10.74 -10.54
N ARG A 131 -6.98 10.55 -11.75
CA ARG A 131 -7.23 11.43 -12.89
C ARG A 131 -7.49 10.65 -14.17
N SER A 132 -8.25 11.29 -15.07
CA SER A 132 -8.47 10.84 -16.45
C SER A 132 -7.85 11.85 -17.40
N LEU A 133 -7.26 11.37 -18.48
CA LEU A 133 -6.75 12.21 -19.58
C LEU A 133 -7.51 11.85 -20.84
N PRO A 134 -7.50 12.72 -21.88
CA PRO A 134 -8.10 12.41 -23.17
C PRO A 134 -7.57 11.10 -23.75
N ALA A 135 -8.37 10.44 -24.57
CA ALA A 135 -7.99 9.22 -25.28
C ALA A 135 -6.64 9.40 -26.01
N HIS A 136 -5.83 8.35 -26.03
CA HIS A 136 -4.48 8.33 -26.64
C HIS A 136 -3.35 9.00 -25.85
N HIS A 137 -3.60 9.59 -24.69
CA HIS A 137 -2.52 10.08 -23.82
C HIS A 137 -1.87 8.95 -23.02
N VAL A 138 -0.57 9.10 -22.76
CA VAL A 138 0.17 8.25 -21.84
C VAL A 138 0.10 8.89 -20.47
N HIS A 139 -0.49 8.17 -19.50
CA HIS A 139 -0.50 8.58 -18.09
C HIS A 139 0.88 8.35 -17.50
N ARG A 140 1.36 9.30 -16.71
CA ARG A 140 2.69 9.25 -16.09
C ARG A 140 2.65 9.62 -14.62
N ALA A 141 3.50 8.95 -13.86
CA ALA A 141 3.87 9.34 -12.51
C ALA A 141 5.40 9.36 -12.41
N VAL A 142 5.94 10.33 -11.69
CA VAL A 142 7.35 10.43 -11.39
C VAL A 142 7.52 10.30 -9.88
N VAL A 143 8.49 9.48 -9.47
CA VAL A 143 8.78 9.23 -8.05
C VAL A 143 10.30 9.25 -7.89
N GLY A 144 10.81 10.00 -6.91
CA GLY A 144 12.23 10.00 -6.57
C GLY A 144 12.70 8.59 -6.19
N ARG A 145 13.86 8.16 -6.70
CA ARG A 145 14.39 6.82 -6.42
C ARG A 145 14.67 6.67 -4.93
N SER A 146 15.34 7.63 -4.32
CA SER A 146 15.61 7.64 -2.88
C SER A 146 14.32 7.64 -2.04
N GLU A 147 13.32 8.44 -2.43
CA GLU A 147 12.00 8.47 -1.79
C GLU A 147 11.32 7.10 -1.86
N PHE A 148 11.41 6.42 -3.00
CA PHE A 148 10.85 5.09 -3.19
C PHE A 148 11.53 4.03 -2.30
N PHE A 149 12.86 4.09 -2.16
CA PHE A 149 13.62 3.22 -1.26
C PHE A 149 13.23 3.42 0.20
N GLU A 150 13.19 4.68 0.67
CA GLU A 150 12.82 4.98 2.07
C GLU A 150 11.36 4.57 2.36
N MET A 151 10.46 4.78 1.43
CA MET A 151 9.09 4.29 1.55
C MET A 151 9.04 2.76 1.64
N THR A 152 9.83 2.03 0.82
CA THR A 152 9.87 0.56 0.88
C THR A 152 10.36 0.06 2.23
N LYS A 153 11.38 0.69 2.83
CA LYS A 153 11.83 0.39 4.20
C LYS A 153 10.73 0.67 5.25
N SER A 154 10.01 1.77 5.12
CA SER A 154 8.89 2.10 6.01
C SER A 154 7.76 1.06 5.91
N VAL A 155 7.48 0.57 4.71
CA VAL A 155 6.50 -0.52 4.48
C VAL A 155 6.96 -1.83 5.11
N GLU A 156 8.25 -2.16 5.01
CA GLU A 156 8.84 -3.32 5.71
C GLU A 156 8.66 -3.22 7.23
N GLN A 157 8.98 -2.08 7.83
CA GLN A 157 8.78 -1.86 9.27
C GLN A 157 7.32 -2.01 9.68
N THR A 158 6.41 -1.48 8.88
CA THR A 158 4.97 -1.63 9.11
C THR A 158 4.51 -3.10 9.02
N GLN A 159 5.03 -3.85 8.05
CA GLN A 159 4.77 -5.28 7.90
C GLN A 159 5.25 -6.07 9.13
N LEU A 160 6.46 -5.78 9.63
CA LEU A 160 7.01 -6.41 10.83
C LEU A 160 6.21 -6.05 12.09
N TRP A 161 5.77 -4.79 12.20
CA TRP A 161 4.90 -4.35 13.28
C TRP A 161 3.56 -5.12 13.28
N LEU A 162 2.90 -5.24 12.13
CA LEU A 162 1.67 -6.03 12.00
C LEU A 162 1.89 -7.49 12.37
N ALA A 163 2.97 -8.10 11.89
CA ALA A 163 3.28 -9.50 12.19
C ALA A 163 3.45 -9.78 13.70
N LYS A 164 3.94 -8.79 14.45
CA LYS A 164 4.02 -8.84 15.91
C LYS A 164 2.67 -8.56 16.58
N LYS A 165 1.94 -7.56 16.07
CA LYS A 165 0.75 -7.02 16.71
C LYS A 165 -0.46 -7.96 16.60
N ILE A 166 -0.60 -8.66 15.49
CA ILE A 166 -1.75 -9.55 15.29
C ILE A 166 -1.83 -10.68 16.35
N PRO A 167 -0.75 -11.42 16.65
CA PRO A 167 -0.78 -12.39 17.75
C PRO A 167 -1.12 -11.79 19.12
N GLU A 168 -0.69 -10.54 19.40
CA GLU A 168 -1.07 -9.85 20.64
C GLU A 168 -2.58 -9.57 20.68
N TRP A 169 -3.18 -9.16 19.56
CA TRP A 169 -4.64 -8.98 19.47
C TRP A 169 -5.39 -10.31 19.56
N GLU A 170 -4.92 -11.35 18.88
CA GLU A 170 -5.49 -12.71 18.98
C GLU A 170 -5.52 -13.15 20.46
N GLN A 171 -4.41 -13.07 21.17
CA GLN A 171 -4.33 -13.44 22.59
C GLN A 171 -5.26 -12.60 23.48
N ARG A 172 -5.41 -11.32 23.19
CA ARG A 172 -6.20 -10.39 24.04
C ARG A 172 -7.70 -10.52 23.83
N TYR A 173 -8.13 -10.72 22.60
CA TYR A 173 -9.54 -10.60 22.25
C TYR A 173 -10.22 -11.94 21.97
N LEU A 174 -9.48 -13.02 21.81
CA LEU A 174 -10.04 -14.34 21.53
C LEU A 174 -9.86 -15.34 22.69
N ASN A 175 -9.01 -15.03 23.68
CA ASN A 175 -8.82 -15.81 24.93
C ASN A 175 -9.41 -15.05 26.14
#